data_16db0086a96dc03d1923a9378be500ab
#
_entry.id   16db0086a96dc03d1923a9378be500ab
#
_cell.length_a   1.000
_cell.length_b   1.000
_cell.length_c   1.000
_cell.angle_alpha   90.00
_cell.angle_beta   90.00
_cell.angle_gamma   90.00
#
_symmetry.space_group_name_H-M   'P 1'
#
loop_
_entity.id
_entity.type
_entity.pdbx_description
1 polymer ?
#
loop_
_entity_poly.entity_id
_entity_poly.type
_entity_poly.pdbx_seq_one_letter_code
_entity_poly.pdbx_strand_id
1 'polypeptide(L)'
;MSRPVSWLFRAGELAAEAGLLLRDVKRSYRTLPRESWHRVRTDAFGADPRGKRLHRVSGSPHFVDGSFRNPVPTRPLAYGHTPLALMRTKLAVDGGRRSPAAAVPVHRLLPAELSTPPESGLRLTWLGHATVLAELDGVRVLFDPVWSERVSPFDWIGPKRLHPVPLPLAELGPVDVVVISHDHYDHLDMDTIRTLAAGDAVFAVPLGVGAHLEHWGVEPYRIVDLDWWESAELDGLRLTATPARHYCSRGPRPSGKFLWSSWVVESKRHRLFHSGDTGWFPGFADIGHRFGPFDATMMQVGAYSEHWPEVHLTPEEAVQAHRDLGGKVMLPMHWGTFNLAPHPWEEPAERTVAAAQAAGVTLAVPRPGKPFEPADPPPAAPWWRAVAATPAGADVLVPEAPSPVPDTPAGLTAAAPRPDAPLAAAKPAASAVRTVEPEAAAAEHSSGRSGQDGGPVRPA
;
A
#
# COMPACT_ATOMS: atom_id res chain seq x y z
N MET A 1 -40.63 -24.41 -11.90
CA MET A 1 -39.60 -25.08 -12.73
C MET A 1 -38.60 -24.06 -13.20
N SER A 2 -37.50 -23.94 -12.47
CA SER A 2 -36.45 -22.95 -12.62
C SER A 2 -35.39 -23.40 -13.64
N ARG A 3 -34.96 -22.51 -14.50
CA ARG A 3 -33.98 -22.76 -15.55
C ARG A 3 -32.53 -22.65 -14.98
N PRO A 4 -31.72 -23.71 -14.99
CA PRO A 4 -30.32 -23.66 -14.63
C PRO A 4 -29.42 -23.81 -15.88
N VAL A 5 -29.41 -22.86 -16.80
CA VAL A 5 -28.59 -22.99 -18.03
C VAL A 5 -27.73 -21.74 -18.31
N SER A 6 -27.90 -20.64 -17.58
CA SER A 6 -27.22 -19.38 -17.95
C SER A 6 -25.76 -19.24 -17.49
N TRP A 7 -25.33 -19.96 -16.46
CA TRP A 7 -23.97 -19.83 -15.94
C TRP A 7 -22.91 -20.68 -16.67
N LEU A 8 -23.31 -21.84 -17.24
CA LEU A 8 -22.44 -22.69 -18.05
C LEU A 8 -22.08 -22.04 -19.40
N PHE A 9 -23.00 -21.30 -19.99
CA PHE A 9 -22.71 -20.52 -21.22
C PHE A 9 -21.75 -19.38 -20.95
N ARG A 10 -21.87 -18.66 -19.81
CA ARG A 10 -20.97 -17.58 -19.44
C ARG A 10 -19.55 -18.05 -19.08
N ALA A 11 -19.42 -19.20 -18.41
CA ALA A 11 -18.12 -19.79 -18.15
C ALA A 11 -17.41 -20.23 -19.45
N GLY A 12 -18.17 -20.70 -20.44
CA GLY A 12 -17.65 -21.02 -21.77
C GLY A 12 -17.19 -19.78 -22.55
N GLU A 13 -17.92 -18.66 -22.48
CA GLU A 13 -17.54 -17.40 -23.12
C GLU A 13 -16.30 -16.79 -22.45
N LEU A 14 -16.22 -16.76 -21.14
CA LEU A 14 -15.03 -16.30 -20.39
C LEU A 14 -13.79 -17.17 -20.67
N ALA A 15 -13.98 -18.49 -20.80
CA ALA A 15 -12.91 -19.40 -21.18
C ALA A 15 -12.48 -19.20 -22.66
N ALA A 16 -13.43 -18.89 -23.55
CA ALA A 16 -13.15 -18.58 -24.94
C ALA A 16 -12.43 -17.23 -25.10
N GLU A 17 -12.85 -16.20 -24.33
CA GLU A 17 -12.19 -14.88 -24.34
C GLU A 17 -10.80 -14.93 -23.70
N ALA A 18 -10.63 -15.65 -22.58
CA ALA A 18 -9.31 -15.93 -22.01
C ALA A 18 -8.45 -16.76 -22.98
N GLY A 19 -9.06 -17.70 -23.71
CA GLY A 19 -8.41 -18.48 -24.77
C GLY A 19 -8.01 -17.64 -25.97
N LEU A 20 -8.78 -16.62 -26.36
CA LEU A 20 -8.44 -15.64 -27.39
C LEU A 20 -7.31 -14.73 -26.92
N LEU A 21 -7.37 -14.21 -25.71
CA LEU A 21 -6.29 -13.42 -25.11
C LEU A 21 -4.97 -14.22 -25.02
N LEU A 22 -5.05 -15.48 -24.58
CA LEU A 22 -3.92 -16.41 -24.57
C LEU A 22 -3.44 -16.78 -25.99
N ARG A 23 -4.33 -16.84 -26.98
CA ARG A 23 -3.95 -17.05 -28.39
C ARG A 23 -3.31 -15.80 -28.97
N ASP A 24 -3.80 -14.62 -28.66
CA ASP A 24 -3.19 -13.35 -29.13
C ASP A 24 -1.86 -13.08 -28.43
N VAL A 25 -1.76 -13.39 -27.15
CA VAL A 25 -0.48 -13.43 -26.42
C VAL A 25 0.45 -14.47 -27.06
N LYS A 26 -0.02 -15.71 -27.30
CA LYS A 26 0.78 -16.75 -27.99
C LYS A 26 1.11 -16.40 -29.44
N ARG A 27 0.24 -15.69 -30.16
CA ARG A 27 0.47 -15.23 -31.52
C ARG A 27 1.49 -14.08 -31.55
N SER A 28 1.38 -13.14 -30.62
CA SER A 28 2.38 -12.10 -30.40
C SER A 28 3.72 -12.71 -29.99
N TYR A 29 3.70 -13.75 -29.14
CA TYR A 29 4.91 -14.53 -28.80
C TYR A 29 5.58 -15.18 -30.01
N ARG A 30 4.83 -15.67 -31.00
CA ARG A 30 5.38 -16.31 -32.21
C ARG A 30 5.94 -15.32 -33.23
N THR A 31 5.55 -14.05 -33.14
CA THR A 31 6.00 -12.98 -34.06
C THR A 31 7.12 -12.12 -33.45
N LEU A 32 7.40 -12.25 -32.15
CA LEU A 32 8.53 -11.55 -31.52
C LEU A 32 9.86 -12.25 -31.87
N PRO A 33 10.93 -11.49 -32.15
CA PRO A 33 12.26 -12.06 -32.33
C PRO A 33 12.67 -12.93 -31.12
N ARG A 34 13.37 -14.04 -31.36
CA ARG A 34 13.82 -14.95 -30.28
C ARG A 34 14.56 -14.25 -29.14
N GLU A 35 15.22 -13.13 -29.42
CA GLU A 35 15.90 -12.27 -28.44
C GLU A 35 14.93 -11.60 -27.43
N SER A 36 13.64 -11.48 -27.81
CA SER A 36 12.60 -10.93 -26.90
C SER A 36 12.06 -11.95 -25.91
N TRP A 37 12.30 -13.24 -26.09
CA TRP A 37 11.82 -14.31 -25.20
C TRP A 37 12.52 -14.34 -23.85
N HIS A 38 13.74 -13.78 -23.76
CA HIS A 38 14.49 -13.69 -22.51
C HIS A 38 13.96 -12.60 -21.55
N ARG A 39 12.93 -11.84 -21.95
CA ARG A 39 12.39 -10.73 -21.18
C ARG A 39 11.13 -11.08 -20.35
N VAL A 40 10.65 -12.33 -20.41
CA VAL A 40 9.61 -12.78 -19.49
C VAL A 40 10.25 -13.19 -18.20
N ARG A 41 10.08 -12.36 -17.18
CA ARG A 41 10.66 -12.60 -15.85
C ARG A 41 9.73 -13.54 -15.08
N THR A 42 9.81 -14.85 -15.37
CA THR A 42 8.98 -15.87 -14.70
C THR A 42 9.16 -15.85 -13.17
N ASP A 43 10.33 -15.48 -12.69
CA ASP A 43 10.61 -15.28 -11.27
C ASP A 43 9.73 -14.18 -10.66
N ALA A 44 9.33 -13.17 -11.45
CA ALA A 44 8.46 -12.10 -10.98
C ALA A 44 7.07 -12.61 -10.58
N PHE A 45 6.66 -13.81 -10.99
CA PHE A 45 5.45 -14.46 -10.50
C PHE A 45 5.58 -14.95 -9.06
N GLY A 46 6.80 -15.02 -8.51
CA GLY A 46 7.05 -15.52 -7.15
C GLY A 46 6.78 -17.01 -6.96
N ALA A 47 6.54 -17.44 -5.74
CA ALA A 47 6.35 -18.84 -5.37
C ALA A 47 5.12 -19.05 -4.49
N ASP A 48 4.57 -20.28 -4.51
CA ASP A 48 3.47 -20.67 -3.63
C ASP A 48 3.99 -21.01 -2.22
N PRO A 49 3.20 -20.76 -1.16
CA PRO A 49 3.53 -21.18 0.20
C PRO A 49 3.75 -22.72 0.29
N ARG A 50 4.75 -23.14 1.06
CA ARG A 50 5.06 -24.54 1.32
C ARG A 50 5.38 -24.77 2.79
N GLY A 51 5.37 -26.04 3.22
CA GLY A 51 5.77 -26.43 4.57
C GLY A 51 5.02 -25.67 5.66
N LYS A 52 5.74 -25.10 6.62
CA LYS A 52 5.17 -24.35 7.75
C LYS A 52 4.31 -23.16 7.32
N ARG A 53 4.73 -22.44 6.26
CA ARG A 53 3.96 -21.28 5.73
C ARG A 53 2.60 -21.74 5.16
N LEU A 54 2.59 -22.83 4.38
CA LEU A 54 1.33 -23.39 3.88
C LEU A 54 0.42 -23.86 5.02
N HIS A 55 1.01 -24.47 6.06
CA HIS A 55 0.24 -24.90 7.24
C HIS A 55 -0.42 -23.69 7.94
N ARG A 56 0.30 -22.58 8.13
CA ARG A 56 -0.27 -21.34 8.67
C ARG A 56 -1.38 -20.77 7.79
N VAL A 57 -1.16 -20.68 6.47
CA VAL A 57 -2.19 -20.25 5.51
C VAL A 57 -3.45 -21.10 5.62
N SER A 58 -3.30 -22.45 5.62
CA SER A 58 -4.44 -23.37 5.69
C SER A 58 -5.15 -23.38 7.05
N GLY A 59 -4.46 -22.95 8.12
CA GLY A 59 -5.01 -22.82 9.47
C GLY A 59 -5.69 -21.48 9.75
N SER A 60 -5.55 -20.51 8.85
CA SER A 60 -6.19 -19.20 9.01
C SER A 60 -7.72 -19.32 8.93
N PRO A 61 -8.48 -18.70 9.85
CA PRO A 61 -9.93 -18.66 9.78
C PRO A 61 -10.44 -17.87 8.55
N HIS A 62 -9.57 -17.06 7.93
CA HIS A 62 -9.88 -16.28 6.75
C HIS A 62 -9.63 -17.04 5.44
N PHE A 63 -8.99 -18.24 5.51
CA PHE A 63 -8.72 -19.11 4.34
C PHE A 63 -9.78 -20.18 4.21
N VAL A 64 -10.81 -19.92 3.40
CA VAL A 64 -11.99 -20.78 3.25
C VAL A 64 -12.06 -21.29 1.80
N ASP A 65 -12.30 -22.60 1.62
CA ASP A 65 -12.41 -23.26 0.30
C ASP A 65 -11.19 -22.99 -0.60
N GLY A 66 -10.00 -22.98 0.01
CA GLY A 66 -8.74 -22.83 -0.73
C GLY A 66 -8.44 -21.39 -1.19
N SER A 67 -9.08 -20.38 -0.60
CA SER A 67 -8.88 -18.96 -0.90
C SER A 67 -9.15 -18.09 0.32
N PHE A 68 -8.37 -17.02 0.49
CA PHE A 68 -8.66 -15.98 1.47
C PHE A 68 -9.97 -15.25 1.12
N ARG A 69 -10.71 -14.86 2.14
CA ARG A 69 -11.99 -14.16 2.02
C ARG A 69 -11.89 -12.76 2.62
N ASN A 70 -12.57 -11.82 2.00
CA ASN A 70 -12.70 -10.46 2.53
C ASN A 70 -13.53 -10.41 3.82
N PRO A 71 -13.30 -9.40 4.69
CA PRO A 71 -14.07 -9.24 5.94
C PRO A 71 -15.57 -9.01 5.70
N VAL A 72 -15.93 -8.56 4.50
CA VAL A 72 -17.32 -8.40 4.03
C VAL A 72 -17.44 -9.01 2.62
N PRO A 73 -18.65 -9.42 2.19
CA PRO A 73 -18.86 -9.90 0.83
C PRO A 73 -18.33 -8.89 -0.20
N THR A 74 -17.44 -9.33 -1.07
CA THR A 74 -16.71 -8.45 -1.98
C THR A 74 -16.64 -9.04 -3.38
N ARG A 75 -16.86 -8.20 -4.38
CA ARG A 75 -16.72 -8.53 -5.80
C ARG A 75 -15.60 -7.71 -6.39
N PRO A 76 -14.49 -8.33 -6.80
CA PRO A 76 -13.37 -7.61 -7.40
C PRO A 76 -13.73 -6.91 -8.72
N LEU A 77 -14.78 -7.39 -9.42
CA LEU A 77 -15.32 -6.76 -10.64
C LEU A 77 -16.83 -6.60 -10.51
N ALA A 78 -17.34 -5.46 -10.92
CA ALA A 78 -18.77 -5.21 -10.97
C ALA A 78 -19.46 -6.10 -12.03
N TYR A 79 -20.75 -6.40 -11.83
CA TYR A 79 -21.52 -7.23 -12.76
C TYR A 79 -21.57 -6.63 -14.18
N GLY A 80 -21.36 -7.47 -15.17
CA GLY A 80 -21.49 -7.10 -16.59
C GLY A 80 -20.23 -6.46 -17.19
N HIS A 81 -19.19 -6.22 -16.41
CA HIS A 81 -17.93 -5.68 -16.90
C HIS A 81 -17.00 -6.81 -17.36
N THR A 82 -16.76 -6.88 -18.67
CA THR A 82 -15.80 -7.81 -19.25
C THR A 82 -14.42 -7.17 -19.38
N PRO A 83 -13.34 -7.94 -19.48
CA PRO A 83 -12.00 -7.40 -19.76
C PRO A 83 -11.98 -6.50 -21.01
N LEU A 84 -12.83 -6.79 -22.00
CA LEU A 84 -12.97 -5.98 -23.22
C LEU A 84 -13.65 -4.63 -22.92
N ALA A 85 -14.67 -4.60 -22.03
CA ALA A 85 -15.30 -3.35 -21.58
C ALA A 85 -14.27 -2.49 -20.83
N LEU A 86 -13.49 -3.08 -19.92
CA LEU A 86 -12.39 -2.41 -19.23
C LEU A 86 -11.35 -1.82 -20.18
N MET A 87 -10.95 -2.58 -21.20
CA MET A 87 -10.00 -2.11 -22.21
C MET A 87 -10.60 -0.96 -23.03
N ARG A 88 -11.87 -1.04 -23.42
CA ARG A 88 -12.59 0.04 -24.12
C ARG A 88 -12.70 1.30 -23.26
N THR A 89 -13.02 1.17 -21.96
CA THR A 89 -13.08 2.31 -21.03
C THR A 89 -11.69 2.94 -20.88
N LYS A 90 -10.63 2.12 -20.71
CA LYS A 90 -9.25 2.61 -20.68
C LYS A 90 -8.85 3.37 -21.95
N LEU A 91 -9.33 2.95 -23.11
CA LEU A 91 -9.09 3.62 -24.39
C LEU A 91 -9.98 4.85 -24.59
N ALA A 92 -11.22 4.84 -24.08
CA ALA A 92 -12.20 5.92 -24.28
C ALA A 92 -11.95 7.14 -23.38
N VAL A 93 -11.36 6.97 -22.19
CA VAL A 93 -10.98 8.07 -21.29
C VAL A 93 -9.73 8.82 -21.77
N ASP A 94 -9.28 8.55 -22.98
CA ASP A 94 -7.98 8.99 -23.48
C ASP A 94 -7.95 10.42 -24.07
N GLY A 95 -8.66 11.35 -23.50
CA GLY A 95 -8.44 12.78 -23.79
C GLY A 95 -7.06 13.31 -23.36
N GLY A 96 -6.02 12.46 -23.21
CA GLY A 96 -4.67 12.86 -22.76
C GLY A 96 -4.56 13.14 -21.26
N ARG A 97 -5.63 13.00 -20.50
CA ARG A 97 -5.66 13.32 -19.05
C ARG A 97 -5.23 12.19 -18.13
N ARG A 98 -4.99 10.99 -18.65
CA ARG A 98 -4.56 9.84 -17.85
C ARG A 98 -3.09 9.91 -17.43
N SER A 99 -2.31 10.70 -18.12
CA SER A 99 -0.90 10.96 -17.82
C SER A 99 -0.66 12.46 -17.83
N PRO A 100 0.27 12.97 -17.01
CA PRO A 100 0.63 14.38 -17.02
C PRO A 100 1.23 14.75 -18.38
N ALA A 101 0.88 15.94 -18.88
CA ALA A 101 1.44 16.48 -20.12
C ALA A 101 2.87 16.99 -19.96
N ALA A 102 3.20 17.42 -18.75
CA ALA A 102 4.52 17.90 -18.36
C ALA A 102 5.13 16.99 -17.27
N ALA A 103 6.41 17.17 -16.98
CA ALA A 103 7.10 16.38 -15.96
C ALA A 103 6.50 16.61 -14.56
N VAL A 104 6.23 15.54 -13.84
CA VAL A 104 5.83 15.61 -12.43
C VAL A 104 7.02 16.11 -11.60
N PRO A 105 6.88 17.19 -10.82
CA PRO A 105 7.96 17.71 -10.00
C PRO A 105 8.27 16.76 -8.85
N VAL A 106 9.50 16.28 -8.80
CA VAL A 106 10.01 15.40 -7.74
C VAL A 106 11.01 16.17 -6.90
N HIS A 107 10.90 16.09 -5.60
CA HIS A 107 11.96 16.52 -4.71
C HIS A 107 13.05 15.44 -4.74
N ARG A 108 14.23 15.78 -5.26
CA ARG A 108 15.38 14.87 -5.20
C ARG A 108 15.83 14.75 -3.75
N LEU A 109 15.44 13.68 -3.11
CA LEU A 109 15.80 13.40 -1.72
C LEU A 109 17.31 13.12 -1.64
N LEU A 110 17.99 13.83 -0.76
CA LEU A 110 19.43 13.64 -0.55
C LEU A 110 19.66 12.73 0.67
N PRO A 111 20.65 11.83 0.65
CA PRO A 111 21.00 11.01 1.81
C PRO A 111 21.24 11.83 3.09
N ALA A 112 21.76 13.05 2.96
CA ALA A 112 21.98 13.97 4.08
C ALA A 112 20.67 14.38 4.78
N GLU A 113 19.54 14.49 4.05
CA GLU A 113 18.24 14.81 4.63
C GLU A 113 17.72 13.66 5.52
N LEU A 114 18.12 12.42 5.21
CA LEU A 114 17.78 11.23 5.98
C LEU A 114 18.78 10.93 7.12
N SER A 115 19.91 11.60 7.16
CA SER A 115 20.92 11.38 8.22
C SER A 115 20.59 12.10 9.53
N THR A 116 19.80 13.16 9.47
CA THR A 116 19.35 13.90 10.66
C THR A 116 18.03 13.28 11.15
N PRO A 117 17.96 12.80 12.38
CA PRO A 117 16.72 12.32 12.98
C PRO A 117 15.62 13.38 12.95
N PRO A 118 14.34 13.00 12.76
CA PRO A 118 13.22 13.93 12.87
C PRO A 118 13.13 14.55 14.26
N GLU A 119 12.80 15.83 14.33
CA GLU A 119 12.74 16.58 15.59
C GLU A 119 11.61 16.06 16.50
N SER A 120 10.44 15.80 15.91
CA SER A 120 9.30 15.22 16.63
C SER A 120 9.50 13.72 16.95
N GLY A 121 10.46 13.06 16.28
CA GLY A 121 10.66 11.60 16.29
C GLY A 121 9.85 10.86 15.23
N LEU A 122 9.08 11.58 14.41
CA LEU A 122 8.30 10.99 13.32
C LEU A 122 8.45 11.82 12.04
N ARG A 123 8.97 11.20 10.99
CA ARG A 123 9.05 11.78 9.64
C ARG A 123 8.51 10.82 8.61
N LEU A 124 7.73 11.33 7.68
CA LEU A 124 7.23 10.60 6.53
C LEU A 124 7.82 11.16 5.24
N THR A 125 8.19 10.28 4.32
CA THR A 125 8.64 10.63 2.98
C THR A 125 7.88 9.75 1.97
N TRP A 126 6.94 10.37 1.24
CA TRP A 126 6.26 9.68 0.16
C TRP A 126 7.17 9.58 -1.06
N LEU A 127 7.55 8.36 -1.43
CA LEU A 127 8.48 8.08 -2.53
C LEU A 127 7.74 7.81 -3.86
N GLY A 128 6.42 7.90 -3.82
CA GLY A 128 5.52 7.68 -4.95
C GLY A 128 4.68 6.41 -4.79
N HIS A 129 3.48 6.39 -5.39
CA HIS A 129 2.50 5.32 -5.28
C HIS A 129 2.15 5.01 -3.83
N ALA A 130 2.28 3.73 -3.42
CA ALA A 130 2.11 3.30 -2.03
C ALA A 130 3.44 3.23 -1.25
N THR A 131 4.57 3.58 -1.91
CA THR A 131 5.89 3.54 -1.27
C THR A 131 6.07 4.74 -0.35
N VAL A 132 6.19 4.48 0.95
CA VAL A 132 6.45 5.49 1.99
C VAL A 132 7.60 5.04 2.87
N LEU A 133 8.58 5.91 3.07
CA LEU A 133 9.57 5.77 4.12
C LEU A 133 9.07 6.50 5.36
N ALA A 134 8.96 5.80 6.48
CA ALA A 134 8.65 6.36 7.78
C ALA A 134 9.84 6.17 8.72
N GLU A 135 10.20 7.24 9.43
CA GLU A 135 11.21 7.21 10.47
C GLU A 135 10.49 7.46 11.80
N LEU A 136 10.44 6.41 12.65
CA LEU A 136 9.73 6.41 13.94
C LEU A 136 10.71 6.12 15.07
N ASP A 137 10.94 7.07 15.96
CA ASP A 137 11.77 6.89 17.16
C ASP A 137 13.14 6.25 16.87
N GLY A 138 13.72 6.57 15.70
CA GLY A 138 15.02 6.07 15.26
C GLY A 138 14.98 4.77 14.46
N VAL A 139 13.79 4.20 14.18
CA VAL A 139 13.60 3.02 13.34
C VAL A 139 13.07 3.44 11.97
N ARG A 140 13.61 2.88 10.91
CA ARG A 140 13.20 3.12 9.52
C ARG A 140 12.31 2.01 9.01
N VAL A 141 11.08 2.37 8.68
CA VAL A 141 10.06 1.47 8.11
C VAL A 141 9.79 1.86 6.67
N LEU A 142 9.94 0.92 5.75
CA LEU A 142 9.68 1.12 4.33
C LEU A 142 8.43 0.32 3.91
N PHE A 143 7.36 1.04 3.53
CA PHE A 143 6.09 0.46 3.12
C PHE A 143 6.06 0.26 1.61
N ASP A 144 5.56 -0.89 1.15
CA ASP A 144 5.26 -1.26 -0.24
C ASP A 144 6.33 -0.77 -1.23
N PRO A 145 7.60 -1.20 -1.10
CA PRO A 145 8.70 -0.63 -1.82
C PRO A 145 8.72 -1.03 -3.30
N VAL A 146 8.59 -0.03 -4.17
CA VAL A 146 8.63 -0.21 -5.62
C VAL A 146 9.57 0.82 -6.24
N TRP A 147 10.68 0.35 -6.84
CA TRP A 147 11.65 1.19 -7.56
C TRP A 147 11.65 0.94 -9.05
N SER A 148 11.04 -0.14 -9.52
CA SER A 148 10.95 -0.48 -10.93
C SER A 148 10.21 0.58 -11.75
N GLU A 149 10.64 0.74 -13.01
CA GLU A 149 9.99 1.65 -13.96
C GLU A 149 8.58 1.18 -14.34
N ARG A 150 8.34 -0.13 -14.29
CA ARG A 150 7.04 -0.74 -14.61
C ARG A 150 6.59 -1.69 -13.51
N VAL A 151 5.31 -1.63 -13.22
CA VAL A 151 4.65 -2.56 -12.29
C VAL A 151 4.02 -3.71 -13.08
N SER A 152 4.86 -4.66 -13.46
CA SER A 152 4.52 -5.76 -14.37
C SER A 152 5.55 -6.88 -14.25
N PRO A 153 5.18 -8.14 -14.57
CA PRO A 153 6.15 -9.22 -14.75
C PRO A 153 7.03 -9.05 -16.01
N PHE A 154 6.74 -8.02 -16.82
CA PHE A 154 7.46 -7.72 -18.05
C PHE A 154 8.16 -6.36 -17.92
N ASP A 155 9.38 -6.24 -18.43
CA ASP A 155 10.15 -4.98 -18.43
C ASP A 155 9.75 -4.02 -19.57
N TRP A 156 8.96 -4.48 -20.55
CA TRP A 156 8.61 -3.76 -21.77
C TRP A 156 7.12 -3.41 -21.89
N ILE A 157 6.23 -4.02 -21.09
CA ILE A 157 4.79 -3.78 -21.10
C ILE A 157 4.24 -3.69 -19.68
N GLY A 158 3.16 -2.97 -19.51
CA GLY A 158 2.50 -2.71 -18.23
C GLY A 158 2.60 -1.24 -17.82
N PRO A 159 1.93 -0.85 -16.73
CA PRO A 159 1.93 0.53 -16.28
C PRO A 159 3.34 1.03 -16.03
N LYS A 160 3.66 2.19 -16.61
CA LYS A 160 4.97 2.84 -16.50
C LYS A 160 4.88 3.96 -15.46
N ARG A 161 5.96 4.15 -14.72
CA ARG A 161 6.12 5.24 -13.76
C ARG A 161 6.04 6.60 -14.46
N LEU A 162 5.24 7.53 -13.90
CA LEU A 162 4.98 8.86 -14.46
C LEU A 162 6.07 9.88 -14.08
N HIS A 163 6.91 9.55 -13.10
CA HIS A 163 8.01 10.39 -12.63
C HIS A 163 9.21 9.53 -12.19
N PRO A 164 10.44 10.06 -12.19
CA PRO A 164 11.59 9.31 -11.68
C PRO A 164 11.43 9.02 -10.18
N VAL A 165 12.14 8.01 -9.69
CA VAL A 165 12.23 7.78 -8.24
C VAL A 165 12.95 8.95 -7.58
N PRO A 166 12.48 9.42 -6.40
CA PRO A 166 13.08 10.55 -5.70
C PRO A 166 14.53 10.32 -5.25
N LEU A 167 14.89 9.06 -5.01
CA LEU A 167 16.19 8.63 -4.52
C LEU A 167 16.50 7.24 -5.06
N PRO A 168 17.68 6.96 -5.62
CA PRO A 168 18.11 5.61 -5.94
C PRO A 168 18.07 4.70 -4.69
N LEU A 169 17.61 3.45 -4.86
CA LEU A 169 17.51 2.52 -3.72
C LEU A 169 18.83 2.31 -2.99
N ALA A 170 19.94 2.30 -3.73
CA ALA A 170 21.28 2.18 -3.16
C ALA A 170 21.69 3.38 -2.27
N GLU A 171 21.05 4.54 -2.43
CA GLU A 171 21.32 5.75 -1.66
C GLU A 171 20.36 5.92 -0.47
N LEU A 172 19.33 5.05 -0.33
CA LEU A 172 18.33 5.12 0.75
C LEU A 172 18.97 4.92 2.14
N GLY A 173 20.09 4.20 2.19
CA GLY A 173 20.71 3.79 3.44
C GLY A 173 19.99 2.61 4.11
N PRO A 174 20.35 2.28 5.36
CA PRO A 174 19.76 1.15 6.07
C PRO A 174 18.25 1.31 6.27
N VAL A 175 17.52 0.21 6.09
CA VAL A 175 16.10 0.06 6.44
C VAL A 175 16.02 -1.03 7.49
N ASP A 176 15.32 -0.78 8.59
CA ASP A 176 15.18 -1.75 9.68
C ASP A 176 14.02 -2.72 9.39
N VAL A 177 12.87 -2.19 8.94
CA VAL A 177 11.67 -2.98 8.68
C VAL A 177 11.09 -2.63 7.31
N VAL A 178 10.77 -3.66 6.53
CA VAL A 178 10.00 -3.56 5.28
C VAL A 178 8.61 -4.13 5.51
N VAL A 179 7.58 -3.36 5.18
CA VAL A 179 6.18 -3.76 5.33
C VAL A 179 5.56 -3.90 3.95
N ILE A 180 4.93 -5.04 3.67
CA ILE A 180 4.22 -5.30 2.42
C ILE A 180 2.74 -5.46 2.72
N SER A 181 1.89 -4.76 1.97
CA SER A 181 0.44 -4.85 2.13
C SER A 181 -0.16 -6.07 1.42
N HIS A 182 0.30 -6.37 0.21
CA HIS A 182 -0.16 -7.50 -0.60
C HIS A 182 0.77 -7.79 -1.79
N ASP A 183 0.43 -8.76 -2.64
CA ASP A 183 1.34 -9.29 -3.66
C ASP A 183 1.25 -8.64 -5.05
N HIS A 184 0.43 -7.60 -5.26
CA HIS A 184 0.36 -6.91 -6.55
C HIS A 184 1.70 -6.28 -6.93
N TYR A 185 1.95 -6.13 -8.24
CA TYR A 185 3.25 -5.66 -8.76
C TYR A 185 3.59 -4.23 -8.39
N ASP A 186 2.61 -3.42 -8.09
CA ASP A 186 2.73 -2.02 -7.67
C ASP A 186 2.91 -1.83 -6.16
N HIS A 187 2.92 -2.93 -5.38
CA HIS A 187 3.21 -2.97 -3.95
C HIS A 187 4.38 -3.89 -3.60
N LEU A 188 4.58 -4.94 -4.38
CA LEU A 188 5.63 -5.93 -4.18
C LEU A 188 6.49 -6.07 -5.43
N ASP A 189 7.59 -5.34 -5.47
CA ASP A 189 8.54 -5.30 -6.59
C ASP A 189 9.72 -6.24 -6.36
N MET A 190 9.84 -7.26 -7.21
CA MET A 190 10.87 -8.29 -7.09
C MET A 190 12.30 -7.73 -7.06
N ASP A 191 12.63 -6.76 -7.93
CA ASP A 191 13.99 -6.22 -8.00
C ASP A 191 14.35 -5.39 -6.79
N THR A 192 13.38 -4.63 -6.29
CA THR A 192 13.50 -3.89 -5.04
C THR A 192 13.71 -4.86 -3.87
N ILE A 193 12.90 -5.92 -3.77
CA ILE A 193 13.05 -6.93 -2.71
C ILE A 193 14.41 -7.63 -2.79
N ARG A 194 14.87 -8.03 -3.97
CA ARG A 194 16.19 -8.64 -4.15
C ARG A 194 17.33 -7.71 -3.69
N THR A 195 17.20 -6.43 -3.93
CA THR A 195 18.16 -5.43 -3.47
C THR A 195 18.13 -5.30 -1.94
N LEU A 196 16.95 -5.21 -1.34
CA LEU A 196 16.75 -5.12 0.11
C LEU A 196 17.14 -6.43 0.83
N ALA A 197 17.06 -7.57 0.17
CA ALA A 197 17.49 -8.87 0.69
C ALA A 197 18.99 -8.92 1.01
N ALA A 198 19.79 -8.12 0.31
CA ALA A 198 21.24 -8.03 0.57
C ALA A 198 21.59 -7.26 1.87
N GLY A 199 20.64 -6.48 2.43
CA GLY A 199 20.79 -5.78 3.72
C GLY A 199 20.27 -6.62 4.89
N ASP A 200 19.96 -5.96 6.02
CA ASP A 200 19.56 -6.59 7.28
C ASP A 200 18.07 -6.41 7.63
N ALA A 201 17.29 -5.76 6.78
CA ALA A 201 15.89 -5.46 7.05
C ALA A 201 15.06 -6.72 7.37
N VAL A 202 14.14 -6.61 8.33
CA VAL A 202 13.11 -7.62 8.61
C VAL A 202 11.86 -7.29 7.79
N PHE A 203 11.20 -8.30 7.25
CA PHE A 203 10.04 -8.14 6.38
C PHE A 203 8.76 -8.58 7.09
N ALA A 204 7.85 -7.66 7.34
CA ALA A 204 6.50 -7.95 7.83
C ALA A 204 5.53 -8.03 6.65
N VAL A 205 4.86 -9.16 6.49
CA VAL A 205 4.03 -9.46 5.33
C VAL A 205 2.75 -10.19 5.73
N PRO A 206 1.66 -10.10 4.94
CA PRO A 206 0.47 -10.92 5.17
C PRO A 206 0.75 -12.40 4.92
N LEU A 207 -0.07 -13.29 5.52
CA LEU A 207 0.08 -14.75 5.40
C LEU A 207 0.27 -15.21 3.95
N GLY A 208 1.33 -15.97 3.75
CA GLY A 208 1.69 -16.58 2.47
C GLY A 208 2.61 -15.74 1.61
N VAL A 209 2.54 -14.40 1.68
CA VAL A 209 3.33 -13.48 0.84
C VAL A 209 4.83 -13.69 1.03
N GLY A 210 5.24 -14.11 2.23
CA GLY A 210 6.64 -14.46 2.51
C GLY A 210 7.23 -15.54 1.60
N ALA A 211 6.39 -16.36 0.93
CA ALA A 211 6.87 -17.33 -0.05
C ALA A 211 7.51 -16.68 -1.29
N HIS A 212 7.02 -15.50 -1.70
CA HIS A 212 7.61 -14.72 -2.77
C HIS A 212 9.00 -14.20 -2.36
N LEU A 213 9.09 -13.64 -1.16
CA LEU A 213 10.33 -13.06 -0.62
C LEU A 213 11.41 -14.11 -0.48
N GLU A 214 11.07 -15.26 0.08
CA GLU A 214 11.97 -16.40 0.22
C GLU A 214 12.48 -16.89 -1.16
N HIS A 215 11.57 -16.98 -2.14
CA HIS A 215 11.92 -17.31 -3.52
C HIS A 215 12.88 -16.29 -4.15
N TRP A 216 12.82 -15.03 -3.76
CA TRP A 216 13.69 -13.96 -4.25
C TRP A 216 14.96 -13.74 -3.43
N GLY A 217 15.21 -14.59 -2.43
CA GLY A 217 16.48 -14.63 -1.70
C GLY A 217 16.47 -13.94 -0.34
N VAL A 218 15.29 -13.59 0.20
CA VAL A 218 15.20 -13.15 1.60
C VAL A 218 15.29 -14.36 2.51
N GLU A 219 16.17 -14.32 3.50
CA GLU A 219 16.35 -15.40 4.47
C GLU A 219 15.06 -15.62 5.30
N PRO A 220 14.60 -16.87 5.48
CA PRO A 220 13.32 -17.17 6.13
C PRO A 220 13.16 -16.58 7.54
N TYR A 221 14.24 -16.45 8.31
CA TYR A 221 14.23 -15.91 9.68
C TYR A 221 14.01 -14.39 9.71
N ARG A 222 14.14 -13.70 8.57
CA ARG A 222 13.86 -12.26 8.40
C ARG A 222 12.45 -11.99 7.90
N ILE A 223 11.63 -13.02 7.68
CA ILE A 223 10.28 -12.89 7.16
C ILE A 223 9.28 -13.23 8.26
N VAL A 224 8.41 -12.28 8.58
CA VAL A 224 7.33 -12.42 9.55
C VAL A 224 6.01 -12.36 8.81
N ASP A 225 5.41 -13.53 8.57
CA ASP A 225 4.06 -13.63 8.02
C ASP A 225 3.04 -13.42 9.15
N LEU A 226 2.07 -12.51 8.98
CA LEU A 226 1.00 -12.24 9.96
C LEU A 226 -0.38 -12.43 9.34
N ASP A 227 -1.29 -13.01 10.13
CA ASP A 227 -2.73 -13.01 9.84
C ASP A 227 -3.35 -11.70 10.32
N TRP A 228 -4.59 -11.41 9.93
CA TRP A 228 -5.29 -10.25 10.46
C TRP A 228 -5.40 -10.32 11.98
N TRP A 229 -5.13 -9.19 12.62
CA TRP A 229 -5.09 -8.99 14.06
C TRP A 229 -3.88 -9.62 14.77
N GLU A 230 -3.02 -10.35 14.06
CA GLU A 230 -1.74 -10.77 14.62
C GLU A 230 -0.75 -9.59 14.64
N SER A 231 0.10 -9.57 15.66
CA SER A 231 1.13 -8.56 15.86
C SER A 231 2.51 -9.18 16.03
N ALA A 232 3.54 -8.43 15.68
CA ALA A 232 4.94 -8.76 15.95
C ALA A 232 5.69 -7.55 16.50
N GLU A 233 6.63 -7.81 17.41
CA GLU A 233 7.57 -6.81 17.89
C GLU A 233 8.85 -6.90 17.04
N LEU A 234 9.18 -5.82 16.32
CA LEU A 234 10.31 -5.73 15.42
C LEU A 234 11.06 -4.42 15.70
N ASP A 235 12.33 -4.51 16.08
CA ASP A 235 13.20 -3.36 16.37
C ASP A 235 12.60 -2.29 17.32
N GLY A 236 11.78 -2.74 18.27
CA GLY A 236 11.11 -1.86 19.23
C GLY A 236 9.82 -1.22 18.72
N LEU A 237 9.36 -1.60 17.55
CA LEU A 237 8.05 -1.28 16.98
C LEU A 237 7.12 -2.48 17.14
N ARG A 238 5.84 -2.21 17.39
CA ARG A 238 4.77 -3.20 17.28
C ARG A 238 4.07 -3.02 15.94
N LEU A 239 4.10 -4.04 15.11
CA LEU A 239 3.42 -4.09 13.82
C LEU A 239 2.22 -5.02 13.93
N THR A 240 1.04 -4.55 13.54
CA THR A 240 -0.19 -5.34 13.52
C THR A 240 -0.75 -5.36 12.11
N ALA A 241 -0.94 -6.57 11.56
CA ALA A 241 -1.67 -6.74 10.32
C ALA A 241 -3.17 -6.56 10.61
N THR A 242 -3.84 -5.67 9.89
CA THR A 242 -5.26 -5.38 10.06
C THR A 242 -6.04 -5.68 8.78
N PRO A 243 -7.35 -5.98 8.86
CA PRO A 243 -8.14 -6.30 7.70
C PRO A 243 -8.13 -5.17 6.65
N ALA A 244 -8.16 -5.58 5.39
CA ALA A 244 -8.43 -4.72 4.24
C ALA A 244 -9.44 -5.41 3.33
N ARG A 245 -10.16 -4.66 2.49
CA ARG A 245 -11.14 -5.16 1.54
C ARG A 245 -10.54 -5.13 0.13
N HIS A 246 -9.78 -6.19 -0.22
CA HIS A 246 -9.02 -6.25 -1.46
C HIS A 246 -8.87 -7.69 -1.98
N TYR A 247 -7.84 -7.97 -2.72
CA TYR A 247 -7.48 -9.31 -3.21
C TYR A 247 -6.00 -9.39 -3.56
N CYS A 248 -5.48 -10.62 -3.62
CA CYS A 248 -4.15 -10.91 -4.15
C CYS A 248 -4.25 -11.55 -5.53
N SER A 249 -3.35 -11.18 -6.43
CA SER A 249 -3.25 -11.79 -7.77
C SER A 249 -1.88 -11.50 -8.38
N ARG A 250 -1.06 -12.55 -8.50
CA ARG A 250 0.27 -12.45 -9.10
C ARG A 250 0.54 -13.63 -10.03
N GLY A 251 0.74 -13.36 -11.31
CA GLY A 251 1.01 -14.38 -12.31
C GLY A 251 -0.22 -15.22 -12.70
N PRO A 252 0.01 -16.44 -13.20
CA PRO A 252 -1.04 -17.32 -13.71
C PRO A 252 -1.82 -18.06 -12.61
N ARG A 253 -1.58 -17.74 -11.33
CA ARG A 253 -2.23 -18.40 -10.19
C ARG A 253 -3.65 -17.91 -10.00
N PRO A 254 -4.54 -18.74 -9.45
CA PRO A 254 -5.83 -18.26 -8.96
C PRO A 254 -5.64 -17.15 -7.92
N SER A 255 -6.46 -16.12 -7.96
CA SER A 255 -6.49 -15.07 -6.94
C SER A 255 -6.87 -15.62 -5.55
N GLY A 256 -6.48 -14.91 -4.49
CA GLY A 256 -6.84 -15.25 -3.12
C GLY A 256 -6.01 -16.37 -2.49
N LYS A 257 -4.84 -16.71 -3.04
CA LYS A 257 -3.91 -17.68 -2.45
C LYS A 257 -3.04 -17.10 -1.35
N PHE A 258 -2.95 -15.79 -1.29
CA PHE A 258 -2.18 -15.01 -0.33
C PHE A 258 -3.12 -14.03 0.36
N LEU A 259 -2.83 -13.68 1.60
CA LEU A 259 -3.59 -12.66 2.32
C LEU A 259 -3.15 -11.26 1.86
N TRP A 260 -4.00 -10.26 2.08
CA TRP A 260 -3.76 -8.82 1.96
C TRP A 260 -4.08 -8.16 3.28
N SER A 261 -3.42 -7.03 3.58
CA SER A 261 -3.59 -6.36 4.88
C SER A 261 -3.40 -4.85 4.75
N SER A 262 -4.10 -4.11 5.59
CA SER A 262 -3.64 -2.82 6.07
C SER A 262 -2.73 -3.03 7.29
N TRP A 263 -2.03 -1.99 7.75
CA TRP A 263 -1.03 -2.11 8.79
C TRP A 263 -1.14 -1.01 9.84
N VAL A 264 -1.06 -1.38 11.09
CA VAL A 264 -0.81 -0.50 12.21
C VAL A 264 0.65 -0.65 12.63
N VAL A 265 1.36 0.47 12.75
CA VAL A 265 2.73 0.50 13.27
C VAL A 265 2.78 1.43 14.47
N GLU A 266 3.18 0.89 15.60
CA GLU A 266 3.25 1.59 16.88
C GLU A 266 4.70 1.62 17.38
N SER A 267 5.16 2.79 17.75
CA SER A 267 6.37 2.99 18.54
C SER A 267 5.99 3.40 19.98
N LYS A 268 6.97 3.79 20.79
CA LYS A 268 6.67 4.29 22.14
C LYS A 268 5.87 5.59 22.14
N ARG A 269 6.05 6.44 21.11
CA ARG A 269 5.47 7.79 21.05
C ARG A 269 4.49 7.98 19.91
N HIS A 270 4.59 7.18 18.85
CA HIS A 270 3.89 7.43 17.59
C HIS A 270 3.12 6.21 17.12
N ARG A 271 2.02 6.47 16.39
CA ARG A 271 1.19 5.47 15.74
C ARG A 271 0.91 5.86 14.30
N LEU A 272 1.13 4.92 13.39
CA LEU A 272 0.87 5.07 11.97
C LEU A 272 -0.12 4.02 11.51
N PHE A 273 -0.91 4.39 10.51
CA PHE A 273 -1.75 3.45 9.76
C PHE A 273 -1.41 3.53 8.27
N HIS A 274 -1.21 2.38 7.64
CA HIS A 274 -1.02 2.25 6.21
C HIS A 274 -2.15 1.38 5.65
N SER A 275 -2.97 1.94 4.74
CA SER A 275 -4.17 1.25 4.26
C SER A 275 -3.85 0.04 3.36
N GLY A 276 -2.64 0.00 2.73
CA GLY A 276 -2.48 -0.81 1.54
C GLY A 276 -3.52 -0.43 0.51
N ASP A 277 -3.94 -1.38 -0.32
CA ASP A 277 -5.12 -1.23 -1.18
C ASP A 277 -6.35 -1.81 -0.49
N THR A 278 -7.44 -1.05 -0.54
CA THR A 278 -8.69 -1.45 0.11
C THR A 278 -9.89 -0.70 -0.46
N GLY A 279 -11.03 -1.35 -0.55
CA GLY A 279 -12.33 -0.67 -0.63
C GLY A 279 -12.82 -0.28 0.76
N TRP A 280 -13.86 0.55 0.80
CA TRP A 280 -14.48 0.93 2.06
C TRP A 280 -15.20 -0.27 2.73
N PHE A 281 -15.04 -0.39 4.05
CA PHE A 281 -15.75 -1.35 4.89
C PHE A 281 -15.81 -0.85 6.35
N PRO A 282 -16.76 -1.34 7.19
CA PRO A 282 -16.95 -0.83 8.55
C PRO A 282 -15.75 -1.02 9.50
N GLY A 283 -14.83 -1.92 9.17
CA GLY A 283 -13.69 -2.27 10.02
C GLY A 283 -12.70 -1.12 10.30
N PHE A 284 -12.75 -0.01 9.56
CA PHE A 284 -11.93 1.16 9.87
C PHE A 284 -12.23 1.73 11.26
N ALA A 285 -13.52 1.77 11.64
CA ALA A 285 -13.92 2.19 12.98
C ALA A 285 -13.42 1.24 14.07
N ASP A 286 -13.44 -0.08 13.81
CA ASP A 286 -12.91 -1.09 14.75
C ASP A 286 -11.39 -0.94 14.92
N ILE A 287 -10.65 -0.69 13.84
CA ILE A 287 -9.22 -0.43 13.88
C ILE A 287 -8.95 0.87 14.66
N GLY A 288 -9.69 1.94 14.36
CA GLY A 288 -9.58 3.21 15.06
C GLY A 288 -9.86 3.09 16.55
N HIS A 289 -10.87 2.32 16.94
CA HIS A 289 -11.21 2.08 18.35
C HIS A 289 -10.10 1.29 19.09
N ARG A 290 -9.46 0.31 18.42
CA ARG A 290 -8.43 -0.54 19.03
C ARG A 290 -7.06 0.15 19.13
N PHE A 291 -6.68 0.90 18.11
CA PHE A 291 -5.32 1.38 17.93
C PHE A 291 -5.20 2.91 17.81
N GLY A 292 -6.28 3.62 17.54
CA GLY A 292 -6.28 5.07 17.42
C GLY A 292 -6.06 5.81 18.73
N PRO A 293 -5.86 7.12 18.70
CA PRO A 293 -5.69 7.92 17.50
C PRO A 293 -4.32 7.72 16.83
N PHE A 294 -4.27 7.91 15.50
CA PHE A 294 -3.03 7.82 14.72
C PHE A 294 -2.42 9.21 14.49
N ASP A 295 -1.10 9.35 14.61
CA ASP A 295 -0.40 10.59 14.26
C ASP A 295 -0.47 10.89 12.76
N ALA A 296 -0.38 9.83 11.95
CA ALA A 296 -0.67 9.91 10.52
C ALA A 296 -1.31 8.63 9.99
N THR A 297 -2.17 8.80 8.95
CA THR A 297 -2.69 7.70 8.14
C THR A 297 -2.23 7.88 6.70
N MET A 298 -1.71 6.84 6.11
CA MET A 298 -1.33 6.75 4.71
C MET A 298 -2.46 6.04 3.97
N MET A 299 -3.29 6.80 3.24
CA MET A 299 -4.55 6.31 2.69
C MET A 299 -4.49 6.23 1.17
N GLN A 300 -4.86 5.07 0.62
CA GLN A 300 -5.05 4.90 -0.81
C GLN A 300 -6.21 5.78 -1.27
N VAL A 301 -5.97 6.61 -2.30
CA VAL A 301 -6.96 7.52 -2.87
C VAL A 301 -7.10 7.40 -4.39
N GLY A 302 -6.25 6.60 -5.05
CA GLY A 302 -6.23 6.41 -6.50
C GLY A 302 -6.65 5.01 -6.93
N ALA A 303 -6.65 4.78 -8.24
CA ALA A 303 -7.00 3.51 -8.89
C ALA A 303 -8.45 3.03 -8.65
N TYR A 304 -9.33 3.89 -8.17
CA TYR A 304 -10.78 3.59 -8.08
C TYR A 304 -11.46 3.57 -9.46
N SER A 305 -12.55 2.83 -9.56
CA SER A 305 -13.37 2.78 -10.77
C SER A 305 -14.76 2.21 -10.46
N GLU A 306 -15.77 2.63 -11.24
CA GLU A 306 -17.09 2.01 -11.25
C GLU A 306 -17.07 0.52 -11.64
N HIS A 307 -15.99 0.08 -12.30
CA HIS A 307 -15.80 -1.31 -12.70
C HIS A 307 -15.37 -2.22 -11.55
N TRP A 308 -14.78 -1.66 -10.48
CA TRP A 308 -14.35 -2.36 -9.26
C TRP A 308 -14.55 -1.52 -7.99
N PRO A 309 -15.78 -1.12 -7.70
CA PRO A 309 -16.09 -0.14 -6.66
C PRO A 309 -15.82 -0.64 -5.23
N GLU A 310 -15.56 -1.92 -5.06
CA GLU A 310 -15.48 -2.54 -3.73
C GLU A 310 -14.04 -2.81 -3.26
N VAL A 311 -13.02 -2.57 -4.09
CA VAL A 311 -11.63 -2.97 -3.79
C VAL A 311 -10.62 -1.82 -3.79
N HIS A 312 -11.07 -0.59 -4.13
CA HIS A 312 -10.31 0.65 -4.00
C HIS A 312 -11.22 1.74 -3.46
N LEU A 313 -10.72 2.48 -2.46
CA LEU A 313 -11.40 3.65 -1.90
C LEU A 313 -11.54 4.75 -2.96
N THR A 314 -12.69 5.38 -3.03
CA THR A 314 -12.78 6.73 -3.60
C THR A 314 -12.10 7.74 -2.65
N PRO A 315 -11.68 8.91 -3.15
CA PRO A 315 -11.09 9.94 -2.29
C PRO A 315 -11.97 10.32 -1.09
N GLU A 316 -13.27 10.39 -1.27
CA GLU A 316 -14.26 10.71 -0.22
C GLU A 316 -14.33 9.59 0.83
N GLU A 317 -14.33 8.33 0.39
CA GLU A 317 -14.30 7.17 1.29
C GLU A 317 -12.97 7.10 2.06
N ALA A 318 -11.83 7.47 1.43
CA ALA A 318 -10.54 7.52 2.09
C ALA A 318 -10.50 8.57 3.21
N VAL A 319 -11.10 9.76 2.98
CA VAL A 319 -11.26 10.80 4.00
C VAL A 319 -12.18 10.32 5.13
N GLN A 320 -13.27 9.61 4.82
CA GLN A 320 -14.14 9.04 5.85
C GLN A 320 -13.40 7.96 6.65
N ALA A 321 -12.68 7.05 6.00
CA ALA A 321 -11.89 6.02 6.66
C ALA A 321 -10.81 6.62 7.58
N HIS A 322 -10.12 7.68 7.15
CA HIS A 322 -9.20 8.43 7.98
C HIS A 322 -9.85 8.95 9.28
N ARG A 323 -11.08 9.47 9.18
CA ARG A 323 -11.85 9.94 10.35
C ARG A 323 -12.25 8.80 11.27
N ASP A 324 -12.73 7.68 10.69
CA ASP A 324 -13.11 6.48 11.43
C ASP A 324 -11.92 5.87 12.19
N LEU A 325 -10.71 5.98 11.63
CA LEU A 325 -9.44 5.60 12.26
C LEU A 325 -9.01 6.56 13.37
N GLY A 326 -9.57 7.77 13.45
CA GLY A 326 -9.10 8.81 14.39
C GLY A 326 -7.74 9.38 14.01
N GLY A 327 -7.43 9.48 12.70
CA GLY A 327 -6.17 10.02 12.21
C GLY A 327 -6.05 11.54 12.42
N LYS A 328 -4.84 12.02 12.76
CA LYS A 328 -4.54 13.45 12.91
C LYS A 328 -4.19 14.10 11.56
N VAL A 329 -3.25 13.47 10.83
CA VAL A 329 -2.81 13.92 9.50
C VAL A 329 -3.02 12.80 8.49
N MET A 330 -3.61 13.11 7.34
CA MET A 330 -3.78 12.18 6.23
C MET A 330 -2.75 12.44 5.14
N LEU A 331 -1.98 11.40 4.78
CA LEU A 331 -1.14 11.37 3.58
C LEU A 331 -1.86 10.56 2.50
N PRO A 332 -2.36 11.19 1.43
CA PRO A 332 -2.95 10.47 0.31
C PRO A 332 -1.87 9.80 -0.52
N MET A 333 -2.00 8.50 -0.76
CA MET A 333 -1.07 7.71 -1.56
C MET A 333 -1.80 6.96 -2.69
N HIS A 334 -1.07 6.18 -3.48
CA HIS A 334 -1.58 5.37 -4.58
C HIS A 334 -2.13 6.18 -5.77
N TRP A 335 -1.55 7.34 -6.03
CA TRP A 335 -1.89 8.24 -7.15
C TRP A 335 -0.63 8.89 -7.73
N GLY A 336 -0.74 9.53 -8.90
CA GLY A 336 0.31 10.38 -9.46
C GLY A 336 1.60 9.65 -9.88
N THR A 337 1.72 8.34 -9.70
CA THR A 337 2.93 7.56 -9.98
C THR A 337 2.71 6.49 -11.05
N PHE A 338 1.70 5.67 -10.93
CA PHE A 338 1.28 4.70 -11.94
C PHE A 338 -0.18 4.92 -12.30
N ASN A 339 -0.48 4.85 -13.60
CA ASN A 339 -1.86 4.97 -14.07
C ASN A 339 -2.50 3.58 -14.18
N LEU A 340 -3.29 3.21 -13.17
CA LEU A 340 -3.90 1.88 -13.04
C LEU A 340 -5.41 1.88 -13.35
N ALA A 341 -6.07 3.06 -13.35
CA ALA A 341 -7.51 3.18 -13.52
C ALA A 341 -7.90 4.21 -14.60
N PRO A 342 -9.15 4.22 -15.05
CA PRO A 342 -9.62 5.12 -16.11
C PRO A 342 -10.00 6.53 -15.60
N HIS A 343 -9.38 7.05 -14.56
CA HIS A 343 -9.58 8.45 -14.12
C HIS A 343 -8.40 9.33 -14.55
N PRO A 344 -8.55 10.65 -14.61
CA PRO A 344 -7.44 11.59 -14.78
C PRO A 344 -6.38 11.39 -13.68
N TRP A 345 -5.11 11.60 -14.04
CA TRP A 345 -4.00 11.34 -13.11
C TRP A 345 -4.03 12.23 -11.86
N GLU A 346 -4.56 13.46 -11.99
CA GLU A 346 -4.68 14.46 -10.93
C GLU A 346 -5.99 14.39 -10.14
N GLU A 347 -7.03 13.73 -10.67
CA GLU A 347 -8.36 13.69 -10.07
C GLU A 347 -8.36 13.14 -8.64
N PRO A 348 -7.60 12.10 -8.28
CA PRO A 348 -7.56 11.62 -6.90
C PRO A 348 -7.16 12.71 -5.91
N ALA A 349 -6.14 13.50 -6.23
CA ALA A 349 -5.68 14.58 -5.36
C ALA A 349 -6.70 15.71 -5.26
N GLU A 350 -7.30 16.12 -6.38
CA GLU A 350 -8.33 17.18 -6.40
C GLU A 350 -9.53 16.80 -5.53
N ARG A 351 -10.06 15.61 -5.69
CA ARG A 351 -11.19 15.10 -4.92
C ARG A 351 -10.83 14.93 -3.45
N THR A 352 -9.62 14.44 -3.15
CA THR A 352 -9.16 14.30 -1.75
C THR A 352 -9.08 15.64 -1.05
N VAL A 353 -8.51 16.67 -1.70
CA VAL A 353 -8.45 18.03 -1.13
C VAL A 353 -9.84 18.59 -0.87
N ALA A 354 -10.75 18.44 -1.82
CA ALA A 354 -12.14 18.92 -1.65
C ALA A 354 -12.85 18.20 -0.50
N ALA A 355 -12.74 16.86 -0.42
CA ALA A 355 -13.33 16.06 0.64
C ALA A 355 -12.73 16.37 2.02
N ALA A 356 -11.39 16.51 2.10
CA ALA A 356 -10.69 16.84 3.34
C ALA A 356 -11.08 18.22 3.87
N GLN A 357 -11.17 19.22 2.98
CA GLN A 357 -11.64 20.56 3.33
C GLN A 357 -13.07 20.54 3.88
N ALA A 358 -13.98 19.83 3.21
CA ALA A 358 -15.38 19.69 3.66
C ALA A 358 -15.50 18.99 5.01
N ALA A 359 -14.58 18.05 5.31
CA ALA A 359 -14.60 17.25 6.55
C ALA A 359 -13.74 17.83 7.67
N GLY A 360 -13.01 18.94 7.45
CA GLY A 360 -12.07 19.53 8.41
C GLY A 360 -10.86 18.63 8.71
N VAL A 361 -10.40 17.83 7.72
CA VAL A 361 -9.27 16.91 7.86
C VAL A 361 -7.97 17.63 7.49
N THR A 362 -6.94 17.48 8.33
CA THR A 362 -5.58 17.94 8.03
C THR A 362 -4.94 17.00 7.01
N LEU A 363 -4.60 17.57 5.85
CA LEU A 363 -4.08 16.83 4.70
C LEU A 363 -2.65 17.27 4.38
N ALA A 364 -1.72 16.34 4.28
CA ALA A 364 -0.37 16.55 3.77
C ALA A 364 -0.24 15.94 2.37
N VAL A 365 0.01 16.77 1.35
CA VAL A 365 0.18 16.34 -0.06
C VAL A 365 1.55 16.79 -0.57
N PRO A 366 2.64 16.23 -0.04
CA PRO A 366 3.98 16.61 -0.48
C PRO A 366 4.23 16.17 -1.93
N ARG A 367 5.18 16.81 -2.60
CA ARG A 367 5.76 16.28 -3.84
C ARG A 367 6.46 14.94 -3.53
N PRO A 368 6.48 13.98 -4.46
CA PRO A 368 7.25 12.75 -4.26
C PRO A 368 8.70 13.06 -3.85
N GLY A 369 9.16 12.45 -2.77
CA GLY A 369 10.50 12.64 -2.20
C GLY A 369 10.62 13.75 -1.16
N LYS A 370 9.63 14.64 -0.99
CA LYS A 370 9.72 15.72 0.01
C LYS A 370 9.38 15.17 1.41
N PRO A 371 10.35 15.15 2.35
CA PRO A 371 10.09 14.73 3.72
C PRO A 371 9.22 15.75 4.46
N PHE A 372 8.45 15.29 5.44
CA PHE A 372 7.72 16.15 6.37
C PHE A 372 7.50 15.44 7.71
N GLU A 373 7.27 16.21 8.75
CA GLU A 373 6.90 15.71 10.07
C GLU A 373 5.39 15.94 10.29
N PRO A 374 4.60 14.92 10.66
CA PRO A 374 3.17 15.08 10.92
C PRO A 374 2.83 16.07 12.03
N ALA A 375 3.78 16.38 12.91
CA ALA A 375 3.62 17.41 13.94
C ALA A 375 3.52 18.84 13.35
N ASP A 376 4.14 19.06 12.14
CA ASP A 376 4.09 20.30 11.40
C ASP A 376 3.87 19.99 9.91
N PRO A 377 2.64 19.55 9.53
CA PRO A 377 2.37 19.11 8.17
C PRO A 377 2.46 20.29 7.19
N PRO A 378 3.08 20.09 6.01
CA PRO A 378 3.13 21.15 5.01
C PRO A 378 1.70 21.48 4.54
N PRO A 379 1.44 22.76 4.20
CA PRO A 379 0.16 23.12 3.60
C PRO A 379 -0.09 22.29 2.34
N ALA A 380 -1.34 21.92 2.08
CA ALA A 380 -1.73 21.18 0.90
C ALA A 380 -1.57 22.06 -0.37
N ALA A 381 -0.32 22.34 -0.76
CA ALA A 381 -0.01 23.08 -1.96
C ALA A 381 -0.30 22.21 -3.19
N PRO A 382 -1.23 22.61 -4.09
CA PRO A 382 -1.68 21.78 -5.20
C PRO A 382 -0.68 21.79 -6.37
N TRP A 383 0.52 21.27 -6.16
CA TRP A 383 1.60 21.22 -7.15
C TRP A 383 1.19 20.53 -8.46
N TRP A 384 0.27 19.57 -8.42
CA TRP A 384 -0.25 18.88 -9.60
C TRP A 384 -1.04 19.79 -10.54
N ARG A 385 -1.64 20.88 -10.03
CA ARG A 385 -2.34 21.89 -10.86
C ARG A 385 -1.37 22.63 -11.78
N ALA A 386 -0.17 22.92 -11.28
CA ALA A 386 0.87 23.53 -12.10
C ALA A 386 1.28 22.58 -13.24
N VAL A 387 1.41 21.28 -12.96
CA VAL A 387 1.69 20.24 -13.96
C VAL A 387 0.56 20.17 -15.01
N ALA A 388 -0.70 20.14 -14.57
CA ALA A 388 -1.86 20.08 -15.46
C ALA A 388 -2.02 21.33 -16.34
N ALA A 389 -1.58 22.49 -15.86
CA ALA A 389 -1.62 23.75 -16.59
C ALA A 389 -0.42 23.96 -17.54
N THR A 390 0.65 23.17 -17.40
CA THR A 390 1.88 23.31 -18.19
C THR A 390 1.74 22.60 -19.54
N PRO A 391 2.07 23.25 -20.68
CA PRO A 391 2.05 22.58 -21.99
C PRO A 391 3.01 21.38 -22.05
N ALA A 392 2.69 20.43 -22.91
CA ALA A 392 3.51 19.24 -23.08
C ALA A 392 4.96 19.60 -23.47
N GLY A 393 5.93 19.03 -22.75
CA GLY A 393 7.36 19.25 -22.98
C GLY A 393 7.94 20.55 -22.39
N ALA A 394 7.14 21.34 -21.69
CA ALA A 394 7.64 22.49 -20.95
C ALA A 394 8.00 22.16 -19.50
N ASP A 395 8.93 22.91 -18.92
CA ASP A 395 9.29 22.75 -17.52
C ASP A 395 8.20 23.28 -16.59
N VAL A 396 7.90 22.54 -15.54
CA VAL A 396 6.91 22.92 -14.54
C VAL A 396 7.56 23.84 -13.50
N LEU A 397 7.12 25.09 -13.49
CA LEU A 397 7.50 26.04 -12.43
C LEU A 397 6.57 25.83 -11.23
N VAL A 398 7.01 25.07 -10.23
CA VAL A 398 6.31 24.98 -8.95
C VAL A 398 6.93 25.99 -8.00
N PRO A 399 6.17 26.98 -7.51
CA PRO A 399 6.67 27.88 -6.47
C PRO A 399 7.06 27.04 -5.25
N GLU A 400 8.28 27.17 -4.78
CA GLU A 400 8.62 26.70 -3.45
C GLU A 400 7.83 27.53 -2.44
N ALA A 401 7.14 26.86 -1.50
CA ALA A 401 6.63 27.58 -0.35
C ALA A 401 7.81 28.29 0.34
N PRO A 402 7.67 29.56 0.72
CA PRO A 402 8.76 30.26 1.38
C PRO A 402 9.19 29.44 2.59
N SER A 403 10.45 29.05 2.62
CA SER A 403 11.06 28.47 3.81
C SER A 403 10.85 29.45 4.95
N PRO A 404 10.43 29.03 6.15
CA PRO A 404 10.43 29.90 7.31
C PRO A 404 11.83 30.49 7.43
N VAL A 405 11.93 31.82 7.36
CA VAL A 405 13.18 32.54 7.56
C VAL A 405 13.60 32.19 8.99
N PRO A 406 14.75 31.54 9.23
CA PRO A 406 15.22 31.37 10.58
C PRO A 406 15.48 32.76 11.15
N ASP A 407 14.82 33.10 12.25
CA ASP A 407 15.18 34.25 13.09
C ASP A 407 16.66 34.08 13.44
N THR A 408 17.51 34.89 12.81
CA THR A 408 18.93 34.89 13.06
C THR A 408 19.18 35.62 14.38
N PRO A 409 19.58 34.92 15.46
CA PRO A 409 20.19 35.62 16.57
C PRO A 409 21.60 36.06 16.13
N ALA A 410 21.81 37.33 16.19
CA ALA A 410 23.14 37.93 15.95
C ALA A 410 24.15 37.34 16.95
N GLY A 411 25.26 36.81 16.41
CA GLY A 411 26.54 36.67 17.07
C GLY A 411 26.81 35.33 17.76
N LEU A 412 27.46 34.43 17.02
CA LEU A 412 28.42 33.49 17.63
C LEU A 412 29.53 33.18 16.62
N THR A 413 30.75 33.46 17.06
CA THR A 413 32.01 33.28 16.38
C THR A 413 32.30 31.82 16.04
N ALA A 414 32.86 31.59 14.86
CA ALA A 414 33.29 30.30 14.35
C ALA A 414 34.24 29.56 15.31
N ALA A 415 33.87 28.35 15.70
CA ALA A 415 34.75 27.38 16.35
C ALA A 415 35.28 26.40 15.29
N ALA A 416 36.58 26.13 15.35
CA ALA A 416 37.32 25.24 14.47
C ALA A 416 36.86 23.80 14.54
N PRO A 417 37.05 22.99 13.47
CA PRO A 417 36.60 21.59 13.41
C PRO A 417 37.43 20.70 14.35
N ARG A 418 36.75 19.83 15.09
CA ARG A 418 37.36 18.73 15.84
C ARG A 418 37.59 17.53 14.92
N PRO A 419 38.72 16.81 15.08
CA PRO A 419 39.00 15.60 14.34
C PRO A 419 38.31 14.39 15.00
N ASP A 420 37.89 13.46 14.13
CA ASP A 420 37.65 12.03 14.34
C ASP A 420 36.69 11.59 15.47
N ALA A 421 35.43 11.37 15.05
CA ALA A 421 34.56 10.45 15.77
C ALA A 421 34.72 9.01 15.20
N PRO A 422 34.85 7.97 16.05
CA PRO A 422 34.99 6.60 15.58
C PRO A 422 33.70 6.09 14.92
N LEU A 423 33.85 5.30 13.84
CA LEU A 423 32.78 4.55 13.17
C LEU A 423 31.94 3.81 14.21
N ALA A 424 30.65 4.01 14.15
CA ALA A 424 29.70 3.29 14.97
C ALA A 424 29.84 1.78 14.77
N ALA A 425 29.99 1.06 15.87
CA ALA A 425 30.07 -0.39 15.90
C ALA A 425 28.78 -1.00 15.33
N ALA A 426 28.95 -2.06 14.53
CA ALA A 426 27.86 -2.86 13.98
C ALA A 426 26.90 -3.27 15.11
N LYS A 427 25.59 -3.04 14.91
CA LYS A 427 24.54 -3.54 15.80
C LYS A 427 24.62 -5.07 15.90
N PRO A 428 24.40 -5.69 17.07
CA PRO A 428 24.30 -7.14 17.16
C PRO A 428 23.07 -7.63 16.39
N ALA A 429 23.20 -8.83 15.79
CA ALA A 429 22.18 -9.50 15.00
C ALA A 429 20.80 -9.49 15.67
N ALA A 430 19.77 -9.33 14.83
CA ALA A 430 18.33 -9.23 15.09
C ALA A 430 17.88 -9.78 16.45
N SER A 431 17.28 -8.90 17.25
CA SER A 431 16.55 -9.25 18.47
C SER A 431 15.40 -10.20 18.13
N ALA A 432 15.18 -11.21 18.98
CA ALA A 432 14.24 -12.30 18.76
C ALA A 432 12.83 -11.79 18.41
N VAL A 433 12.32 -12.21 17.25
CA VAL A 433 10.93 -12.03 16.82
C VAL A 433 10.01 -12.68 17.86
N ARG A 434 9.16 -11.89 18.53
CA ARG A 434 8.08 -12.40 19.38
C ARG A 434 6.75 -12.13 18.67
N THR A 435 6.06 -13.19 18.25
CA THR A 435 4.65 -13.09 17.86
C THR A 435 3.80 -13.02 19.12
N VAL A 436 2.88 -12.07 19.18
CA VAL A 436 1.93 -11.88 20.30
C VAL A 436 0.57 -12.38 19.80
N GLU A 437 -0.01 -13.37 20.50
CA GLU A 437 -1.36 -13.82 20.19
C GLU A 437 -2.39 -12.72 20.48
N PRO A 438 -3.51 -12.64 19.72
CA PRO A 438 -4.54 -11.63 19.95
C PRO A 438 -5.18 -11.84 21.33
N GLU A 439 -5.25 -10.79 22.10
CA GLU A 439 -5.98 -10.76 23.37
C GLU A 439 -7.47 -10.96 23.07
N ALA A 440 -8.04 -12.08 23.54
CA ALA A 440 -9.44 -12.42 23.32
C ALA A 440 -10.32 -11.32 23.97
N ALA A 441 -11.05 -10.57 23.15
CA ALA A 441 -12.07 -9.63 23.60
C ALA A 441 -13.16 -10.44 24.34
N ALA A 442 -13.22 -10.32 25.65
CA ALA A 442 -14.27 -10.89 26.47
C ALA A 442 -15.61 -10.24 26.10
N ALA A 443 -16.43 -10.97 25.32
CA ALA A 443 -17.81 -10.59 25.08
C ALA A 443 -18.61 -10.86 26.35
N GLU A 444 -18.79 -9.85 27.20
CA GLU A 444 -19.79 -9.88 28.26
C GLU A 444 -21.19 -9.79 27.64
N HIS A 445 -21.78 -10.97 27.38
CA HIS A 445 -23.22 -11.09 27.21
C HIS A 445 -23.86 -11.11 28.59
N SER A 446 -24.35 -9.96 29.04
CA SER A 446 -25.27 -9.86 30.16
C SER A 446 -26.64 -10.44 29.72
N SER A 447 -26.87 -11.72 30.05
CA SER A 447 -28.20 -12.31 30.00
C SER A 447 -29.06 -11.78 31.14
N GLY A 448 -29.84 -10.75 30.88
CA GLY A 448 -30.94 -10.32 31.76
C GLY A 448 -32.02 -11.40 31.82
N ARG A 449 -32.06 -12.15 32.89
CA ARG A 449 -33.24 -12.95 33.27
C ARG A 449 -34.27 -11.99 33.87
N SER A 450 -35.38 -11.76 33.16
CA SER A 450 -36.62 -11.33 33.77
C SER A 450 -37.53 -12.54 33.92
N GLY A 451 -37.75 -12.95 35.17
CA GLY A 451 -38.77 -13.91 35.52
C GLY A 451 -40.14 -13.22 35.45
N GLN A 452 -41.12 -13.92 34.90
CA GLN A 452 -42.55 -13.73 35.22
C GLN A 452 -43.21 -15.10 35.26
N ASP A 453 -43.70 -15.41 36.47
CA ASP A 453 -44.68 -16.44 36.77
C ASP A 453 -46.00 -16.17 36.04
N GLY A 454 -46.63 -17.23 35.56
CA GLY A 454 -48.00 -17.15 35.03
C GLY A 454 -48.53 -18.53 34.71
N GLY A 455 -49.26 -19.09 35.67
CA GLY A 455 -49.85 -20.40 35.64
C GLY A 455 -51.00 -20.57 34.61
N PRO A 456 -51.50 -21.81 34.42
CA PRO A 456 -52.29 -22.19 33.27
C PRO A 456 -53.82 -21.98 33.49
N VAL A 457 -54.51 -21.49 32.47
CA VAL A 457 -55.96 -21.55 32.35
C VAL A 457 -56.32 -22.46 31.18
N ARG A 458 -57.19 -23.45 31.47
CA ARG A 458 -57.83 -24.35 30.49
C ARG A 458 -59.15 -23.79 30.00
N PRO A 459 -59.74 -24.38 28.93
CA PRO A 459 -60.63 -23.69 28.00
C PRO A 459 -62.13 -23.83 28.30
N ALA A 460 -62.87 -22.96 27.68
CA ALA A 460 -64.25 -23.23 27.23
C ALA A 460 -64.42 -22.69 25.83
#